data_c0135f5fdb1de5fdb718499f02e6aded
#
_entry.id   c0135f5fdb1de5fdb718499f02e6aded
#
_cell.length_a   1.000
_cell.length_b   1.000
_cell.length_c   1.000
_cell.angle_alpha   90.00
_cell.angle_beta   90.00
_cell.angle_gamma   90.00
#
_symmetry.space_group_name_H-M   'P 1'
#
loop_
_entity.id
_entity.type
_entity.pdbx_description
1 polymer ?
#
loop_
_entity_poly.entity_id
_entity_poly.type
_entity_poly.pdbx_seq_one_letter_code
_entity_poly.pdbx_strand_id
1 'polypeptide(L)'
;LGFWERRLAAEGIEVSATGQRFGEPVMEFRDPDGLPLELVETADPGRTDPWTGGTVPAEAAIRGMHTVTARVADAAPTAGLLTGLLGLDPPVEEGGRLRFRLGAGGTGRQFDLIADPHGPRGLEGGGTVHHLAFGVAGTDAQEALRQRLTQAGIAVSPVMDRSYFHSI
;
A
#
# COMPACT_ATOMS: atom_id res chain seq x y z
N LEU A 1 -7.59 -17.07 5.69
CA LEU A 1 -6.94 -17.28 4.35
C LEU A 1 -7.35 -18.60 3.68
N GLY A 2 -7.69 -19.67 4.41
CA GLY A 2 -7.93 -20.99 3.83
C GLY A 2 -9.02 -21.09 2.73
N PHE A 3 -10.01 -20.19 2.72
CA PHE A 3 -10.94 -20.08 1.59
C PHE A 3 -10.21 -19.64 0.31
N TRP A 4 -9.36 -18.63 0.42
CA TRP A 4 -8.63 -18.07 -0.71
C TRP A 4 -7.56 -19.00 -1.26
N GLU A 5 -6.89 -19.76 -0.39
CA GLU A 5 -5.93 -20.80 -0.81
C GLU A 5 -6.60 -21.82 -1.75
N ARG A 6 -7.74 -22.37 -1.34
CA ARG A 6 -8.50 -23.31 -2.17
C ARG A 6 -9.03 -22.68 -3.46
N ARG A 7 -9.49 -21.43 -3.38
CA ARG A 7 -10.02 -20.73 -4.55
C ARG A 7 -8.92 -20.41 -5.57
N LEU A 8 -7.79 -19.89 -5.15
CA LEU A 8 -6.65 -19.61 -6.03
C LEU A 8 -6.16 -20.90 -6.70
N ALA A 9 -6.04 -21.99 -5.94
CA ALA A 9 -5.67 -23.29 -6.49
C ALA A 9 -6.68 -23.80 -7.53
N ALA A 10 -7.98 -23.63 -7.29
CA ALA A 10 -9.03 -24.01 -8.23
C ALA A 10 -9.01 -23.21 -9.55
N GLU A 11 -8.54 -21.97 -9.49
CA GLU A 11 -8.36 -21.08 -10.66
C GLU A 11 -6.95 -21.25 -11.30
N GLY A 12 -6.14 -22.17 -10.80
CA GLY A 12 -4.79 -22.43 -11.30
C GLY A 12 -3.76 -21.33 -10.97
N ILE A 13 -4.06 -20.50 -9.96
CA ILE A 13 -3.16 -19.45 -9.49
C ILE A 13 -2.27 -20.02 -8.40
N GLU A 14 -0.95 -19.95 -8.61
CA GLU A 14 0.04 -20.41 -7.66
C GLU A 14 0.19 -19.42 -6.50
N VAL A 15 0.09 -19.94 -5.27
CA VAL A 15 0.47 -19.23 -4.04
C VAL A 15 1.97 -19.35 -3.88
N SER A 16 2.69 -18.24 -4.01
CA SER A 16 4.17 -18.21 -3.98
C SER A 16 4.74 -18.30 -2.56
N ALA A 17 4.02 -17.77 -1.57
CA ALA A 17 4.40 -17.86 -0.16
C ALA A 17 3.19 -17.71 0.77
N THR A 18 3.31 -18.32 1.96
CA THR A 18 2.42 -18.08 3.10
C THR A 18 3.26 -17.85 4.36
N GLY A 19 2.77 -17.04 5.29
CA GLY A 19 3.52 -16.76 6.50
C GLY A 19 2.81 -15.75 7.41
N GLN A 20 3.59 -15.10 8.25
CA GLN A 20 3.13 -13.98 9.08
C GLN A 20 3.98 -12.76 8.81
N ARG A 21 3.35 -11.59 8.93
CA ARG A 21 4.00 -10.30 8.78
C ARG A 21 3.37 -9.30 9.75
N PHE A 22 4.18 -8.73 10.62
CA PHE A 22 3.72 -7.85 11.72
C PHE A 22 2.58 -8.48 12.54
N GLY A 23 2.64 -9.80 12.76
CA GLY A 23 1.63 -10.56 13.50
C GLY A 23 0.36 -10.93 12.72
N GLU A 24 0.26 -10.58 11.44
CA GLU A 24 -0.89 -10.90 10.60
C GLU A 24 -0.55 -12.01 9.60
N PRO A 25 -1.41 -13.03 9.44
CA PRO A 25 -1.24 -14.04 8.40
C PRO A 25 -1.31 -13.44 7.01
N VAL A 26 -0.40 -13.84 6.13
CA VAL A 26 -0.31 -13.33 4.75
C VAL A 26 -0.13 -14.48 3.76
N MET A 27 -0.67 -14.28 2.57
CA MET A 27 -0.56 -15.16 1.42
C MET A 27 -0.15 -14.33 0.20
N GLU A 28 0.93 -14.72 -0.47
CA GLU A 28 1.47 -14.03 -1.64
C GLU A 28 1.16 -14.80 -2.92
N PHE A 29 0.80 -14.09 -3.96
CA PHE A 29 0.57 -14.64 -5.30
C PHE A 29 0.84 -13.55 -6.35
N ARG A 30 0.68 -13.88 -7.62
CA ARG A 30 0.80 -12.92 -8.73
C ARG A 30 -0.46 -12.90 -9.55
N ASP A 31 -0.78 -11.73 -10.10
CA ASP A 31 -1.78 -11.63 -11.14
C ASP A 31 -1.23 -12.15 -12.49
N PRO A 32 -2.08 -12.26 -13.55
CA PRO A 32 -1.63 -12.73 -14.86
C PRO A 32 -0.53 -11.87 -15.51
N ASP A 33 -0.42 -10.61 -15.15
CA ASP A 33 0.62 -9.69 -15.65
C ASP A 33 1.90 -9.73 -14.81
N GLY A 34 1.91 -10.54 -13.74
CA GLY A 34 3.06 -10.72 -12.86
C GLY A 34 3.14 -9.75 -11.69
N LEU A 35 2.13 -8.88 -11.48
CA LEU A 35 2.08 -7.99 -10.32
C LEU A 35 2.00 -8.81 -9.03
N PRO A 36 2.94 -8.63 -8.07
CA PRO A 36 2.85 -9.31 -6.79
C PRO A 36 1.70 -8.73 -5.95
N LEU A 37 0.85 -9.62 -5.47
CA LEU A 37 -0.31 -9.33 -4.64
C LEU A 37 -0.22 -10.11 -3.34
N GLU A 38 -0.81 -9.56 -2.29
CA GLU A 38 -0.90 -10.18 -0.97
C GLU A 38 -2.34 -10.16 -0.46
N LEU A 39 -2.79 -11.27 0.10
CA LEU A 39 -3.99 -11.32 0.94
C LEU A 39 -3.56 -11.37 2.39
N VAL A 40 -4.06 -10.44 3.19
CA VAL A 40 -3.76 -10.33 4.61
C VAL A 40 -5.03 -10.64 5.41
N GLU A 41 -4.90 -11.58 6.35
CA GLU A 41 -5.97 -11.84 7.32
C GLU A 41 -5.75 -10.94 8.54
N THR A 42 -6.65 -9.98 8.71
CA THR A 42 -6.54 -8.99 9.78
C THR A 42 -7.78 -8.96 10.66
N ALA A 43 -7.60 -8.64 11.94
CA ALA A 43 -8.69 -8.36 12.86
C ALA A 43 -9.33 -6.98 12.62
N ASP A 44 -8.68 -6.09 11.86
CA ASP A 44 -9.25 -4.81 11.47
C ASP A 44 -10.44 -5.04 10.52
N PRO A 45 -11.65 -4.58 10.86
CA PRO A 45 -12.83 -4.78 10.03
C PRO A 45 -12.74 -4.10 8.65
N GLY A 46 -11.70 -3.28 8.41
CA GLY A 46 -11.57 -2.50 7.19
C GLY A 46 -12.52 -1.30 7.14
N ARG A 47 -12.56 -0.67 5.97
CA ARG A 47 -13.29 0.60 5.77
C ARG A 47 -14.61 0.45 5.01
N THR A 48 -14.88 -0.74 4.48
CA THR A 48 -16.05 -1.01 3.62
C THR A 48 -16.78 -2.25 4.08
N ASP A 49 -18.09 -2.25 3.87
CA ASP A 49 -18.86 -3.47 4.01
C ASP A 49 -18.45 -4.50 2.95
N PRO A 50 -18.50 -5.80 3.26
CA PRO A 50 -18.15 -6.83 2.29
C PRO A 50 -19.14 -6.81 1.13
N TRP A 51 -18.62 -6.95 -0.08
CA TRP A 51 -19.49 -7.20 -1.23
C TRP A 51 -20.06 -8.63 -1.17
N THR A 52 -21.39 -8.74 -1.18
CA THR A 52 -22.12 -10.00 -1.02
C THR A 52 -22.78 -10.51 -2.30
N GLY A 53 -22.60 -9.80 -3.42
CA GLY A 53 -23.22 -10.14 -4.71
C GLY A 53 -22.51 -11.23 -5.52
N GLY A 54 -21.56 -11.96 -4.93
CA GLY A 54 -20.75 -12.97 -5.62
C GLY A 54 -20.65 -14.31 -4.90
N THR A 55 -19.70 -15.12 -5.32
CA THR A 55 -19.44 -16.48 -4.77
C THR A 55 -18.48 -16.48 -3.56
N VAL A 56 -17.99 -15.31 -3.13
CA VAL A 56 -17.13 -15.16 -1.96
C VAL A 56 -18.02 -14.98 -0.74
N PRO A 57 -17.92 -15.84 0.27
CA PRO A 57 -18.71 -15.68 1.49
C PRO A 57 -18.26 -14.47 2.30
N ALA A 58 -19.16 -13.87 3.07
CA ALA A 58 -18.92 -12.61 3.78
C ALA A 58 -17.71 -12.67 4.73
N GLU A 59 -17.47 -13.82 5.36
CA GLU A 59 -16.34 -14.05 6.25
C GLU A 59 -14.97 -14.10 5.53
N ALA A 60 -14.98 -14.36 4.22
CA ALA A 60 -13.77 -14.38 3.38
C ALA A 60 -13.68 -13.17 2.45
N ALA A 61 -14.64 -12.25 2.51
CA ALA A 61 -14.69 -11.11 1.61
C ALA A 61 -13.51 -10.15 1.83
N ILE A 62 -12.99 -9.60 0.73
CA ILE A 62 -11.98 -8.54 0.76
C ILE A 62 -12.64 -7.26 1.28
N ARG A 63 -12.04 -6.66 2.31
CA ARG A 63 -12.55 -5.47 3.00
C ARG A 63 -11.89 -4.17 2.57
N GLY A 64 -10.89 -4.23 1.72
CA GLY A 64 -10.17 -3.05 1.22
C GLY A 64 -8.70 -3.33 0.95
N MET A 65 -8.00 -2.29 0.51
CA MET A 65 -6.54 -2.32 0.35
C MET A 65 -5.89 -2.20 1.73
N HIS A 66 -5.23 -3.27 2.18
CA HIS A 66 -4.61 -3.32 3.49
C HIS A 66 -3.35 -2.42 3.55
N THR A 67 -2.42 -2.66 2.65
CA THR A 67 -1.10 -2.01 2.62
C THR A 67 -0.60 -1.94 1.19
N VAL A 68 0.19 -0.93 0.87
CA VAL A 68 1.00 -0.89 -0.37
C VAL A 68 2.46 -1.07 0.01
N THR A 69 3.18 -1.92 -0.73
CA THR A 69 4.61 -2.14 -0.54
C THR A 69 5.39 -1.55 -1.71
N ALA A 70 6.36 -0.68 -1.42
CA ALA A 70 7.33 -0.22 -2.40
C ALA A 70 8.70 -0.87 -2.17
N ARG A 71 9.36 -1.27 -3.26
CA ARG A 71 10.76 -1.65 -3.27
C ARG A 71 11.59 -0.50 -3.82
N VAL A 72 12.63 -0.11 -3.11
CA VAL A 72 13.53 1.00 -3.49
C VAL A 72 14.98 0.58 -3.27
N ALA A 73 15.90 1.16 -4.04
CA ALA A 73 17.31 0.86 -3.87
C ALA A 73 17.85 1.29 -2.51
N ASP A 74 17.42 2.46 -2.03
CA ASP A 74 17.74 3.00 -0.70
C ASP A 74 16.45 3.49 -0.03
N ALA A 75 16.17 2.96 1.16
CA ALA A 75 14.96 3.30 1.91
C ALA A 75 15.07 4.66 2.63
N ALA A 76 16.27 5.16 2.93
CA ALA A 76 16.45 6.33 3.77
C ALA A 76 15.82 7.61 3.21
N PRO A 77 15.95 7.96 1.93
CA PRO A 77 15.29 9.16 1.38
C PRO A 77 13.77 9.08 1.45
N THR A 78 13.18 7.92 1.11
CA THR A 78 11.73 7.72 1.18
C THR A 78 11.22 7.72 2.62
N ALA A 79 11.93 7.07 3.54
CA ALA A 79 11.60 7.09 4.97
C ALA A 79 11.62 8.52 5.53
N GLY A 80 12.64 9.31 5.16
CA GLY A 80 12.74 10.73 5.54
C GLY A 80 11.59 11.58 5.01
N LEU A 81 11.15 11.35 3.77
CA LEU A 81 9.96 12.00 3.20
C LEU A 81 8.70 11.64 4.00
N LEU A 82 8.48 10.34 4.23
CA LEU A 82 7.27 9.85 4.90
C LEU A 82 7.15 10.39 6.33
N THR A 83 8.22 10.32 7.12
CA THR A 83 8.20 10.76 8.52
C THR A 83 8.37 12.27 8.67
N GLY A 84 9.33 12.88 7.96
CA GLY A 84 9.69 14.28 8.14
C GLY A 84 8.71 15.26 7.47
N LEU A 85 8.19 14.93 6.29
CA LEU A 85 7.35 15.84 5.52
C LEU A 85 5.88 15.42 5.49
N LEU A 86 5.58 14.13 5.34
CA LEU A 86 4.20 13.64 5.33
C LEU A 86 3.65 13.36 6.73
N GLY A 87 4.51 13.30 7.76
CA GLY A 87 4.10 13.18 9.15
C GLY A 87 3.62 11.80 9.55
N LEU A 88 4.10 10.74 8.88
CA LEU A 88 3.85 9.38 9.31
C LEU A 88 4.69 9.08 10.57
N ASP A 89 4.20 8.16 11.40
CA ASP A 89 4.98 7.70 12.55
C ASP A 89 6.27 7.00 12.11
N PRO A 90 7.31 6.99 12.97
CA PRO A 90 8.51 6.19 12.74
C PRO A 90 8.13 4.73 12.45
N PRO A 91 8.81 4.09 11.48
CA PRO A 91 8.43 2.74 11.07
C PRO A 91 8.73 1.69 12.14
N VAL A 92 7.95 0.62 12.12
CA VAL A 92 8.30 -0.65 12.75
C VAL A 92 9.01 -1.52 11.72
N GLU A 93 10.10 -2.15 12.12
CA GLU A 93 10.87 -3.03 11.23
C GLU A 93 10.61 -4.50 11.56
N GLU A 94 10.37 -5.31 10.53
CA GLU A 94 10.31 -6.77 10.61
C GLU A 94 10.84 -7.38 9.30
N GLY A 95 11.84 -8.25 9.40
CA GLY A 95 12.39 -8.98 8.26
C GLY A 95 12.91 -8.10 7.11
N GLY A 96 13.50 -6.94 7.41
CA GLY A 96 13.98 -5.97 6.41
C GLY A 96 12.88 -5.14 5.74
N ARG A 97 11.65 -5.22 6.25
CA ARG A 97 10.51 -4.41 5.84
C ARG A 97 10.23 -3.33 6.87
N LEU A 98 10.10 -2.10 6.44
CA LEU A 98 9.75 -0.95 7.25
C LEU A 98 8.27 -0.63 7.06
N ARG A 99 7.46 -0.78 8.09
CA ARG A 99 6.03 -0.43 8.07
C ARG A 99 5.79 0.92 8.68
N PHE A 100 5.32 1.85 7.87
CA PHE A 100 4.87 3.18 8.28
C PHE A 100 3.36 3.17 8.49
N ARG A 101 2.89 3.94 9.47
CA ARG A 101 1.47 4.07 9.80
C ARG A 101 1.02 5.52 9.73
N LEU A 102 -0.22 5.71 9.32
CA LEU A 102 -0.93 6.98 9.35
C LEU A 102 -1.90 6.97 10.53
N GLY A 103 -1.66 7.78 11.54
CA GLY A 103 -2.44 7.82 12.77
C GLY A 103 -2.48 6.45 13.46
N ALA A 104 -3.66 5.93 13.77
CA ALA A 104 -3.79 4.62 14.42
C ALA A 104 -3.36 3.42 13.56
N GLY A 105 -3.02 3.64 12.28
CA GLY A 105 -2.73 2.55 11.35
C GLY A 105 -3.99 1.79 10.92
N GLY A 106 -3.82 0.51 10.59
CA GLY A 106 -4.89 -0.37 10.13
C GLY A 106 -5.07 -0.34 8.61
N THR A 107 -6.08 -1.03 8.12
CA THR A 107 -6.37 -1.22 6.69
C THR A 107 -6.46 0.10 5.93
N GLY A 108 -5.66 0.24 4.86
CA GLY A 108 -5.55 1.44 4.04
C GLY A 108 -4.86 2.64 4.69
N ARG A 109 -4.19 2.43 5.83
CA ARG A 109 -3.41 3.44 6.56
C ARG A 109 -1.99 2.99 6.86
N GLN A 110 -1.47 2.09 6.04
CA GLN A 110 -0.14 1.52 6.18
C GLN A 110 0.58 1.58 4.84
N PHE A 111 1.88 1.79 4.92
CA PHE A 111 2.78 1.76 3.77
C PHE A 111 4.03 1.00 4.15
N ASP A 112 4.39 0.00 3.37
CA ASP A 112 5.58 -0.80 3.60
C ASP A 112 6.68 -0.43 2.62
N LEU A 113 7.92 -0.37 3.10
CA LEU A 113 9.10 -0.07 2.33
C LEU A 113 10.13 -1.17 2.49
N ILE A 114 10.70 -1.64 1.39
CA ILE A 114 11.76 -2.63 1.37
C ILE A 114 12.97 -2.02 0.63
N ALA A 115 14.13 -2.02 1.27
CA ALA A 115 15.38 -1.71 0.59
C ALA A 115 15.84 -2.91 -0.23
N ASP A 116 16.04 -2.72 -1.52
CA ASP A 116 16.51 -3.73 -2.46
C ASP A 116 17.52 -3.08 -3.42
N PRO A 117 18.77 -2.87 -2.98
CA PRO A 117 19.77 -2.14 -3.75
C PRO A 117 20.21 -2.86 -5.05
N HIS A 118 19.89 -4.15 -5.15
CA HIS A 118 20.21 -4.98 -6.33
C HIS A 118 18.96 -5.37 -7.13
N GLY A 119 17.78 -4.93 -6.69
CA GLY A 119 16.54 -5.19 -7.37
C GLY A 119 16.42 -4.51 -8.73
N PRO A 120 15.56 -5.02 -9.60
CA PRO A 120 15.33 -4.38 -10.89
C PRO A 120 14.73 -2.98 -10.71
N ARG A 121 15.09 -2.07 -11.61
CA ARG A 121 14.45 -0.76 -11.67
C ARG A 121 12.97 -0.94 -12.01
N GLY A 122 12.09 -0.22 -11.29
CA GLY A 122 10.68 -0.16 -11.60
C GLY A 122 10.46 0.37 -13.02
N LEU A 123 9.53 -0.24 -13.73
CA LEU A 123 9.11 0.16 -15.08
C LEU A 123 7.68 0.67 -15.00
N GLU A 124 7.39 1.74 -15.74
CA GLU A 124 6.03 2.21 -15.95
C GLU A 124 5.37 1.40 -17.08
N GLY A 125 4.09 1.08 -16.92
CA GLY A 125 3.35 0.35 -17.95
C GLY A 125 2.09 -0.31 -17.43
N GLY A 126 1.40 -1.04 -18.30
CA GLY A 126 0.27 -1.89 -17.92
C GLY A 126 0.72 -2.98 -16.94
N GLY A 127 -0.15 -3.34 -16.00
CA GLY A 127 0.19 -4.35 -14.97
C GLY A 127 1.10 -3.84 -13.84
N THR A 128 1.25 -2.51 -13.69
CA THR A 128 2.04 -1.92 -12.59
C THR A 128 1.22 -0.90 -11.80
N VAL A 129 1.59 -0.69 -10.53
CA VAL A 129 1.01 0.39 -9.73
C VAL A 129 1.63 1.72 -10.15
N HIS A 130 0.81 2.60 -10.73
CA HIS A 130 1.29 3.89 -11.25
C HIS A 130 1.64 4.88 -10.12
N HIS A 131 0.81 4.98 -9.08
CA HIS A 131 1.02 5.89 -7.96
C HIS A 131 0.30 5.43 -6.69
N LEU A 132 0.72 6.00 -5.58
CA LEU A 132 0.06 5.93 -4.28
C LEU A 132 -0.35 7.35 -3.87
N ALA A 133 -1.60 7.54 -3.48
CA ALA A 133 -2.13 8.83 -3.04
C ALA A 133 -2.35 8.83 -1.52
N PHE A 134 -1.82 9.87 -0.86
CA PHE A 134 -2.09 10.15 0.55
C PHE A 134 -3.21 11.21 0.65
N GLY A 135 -4.25 10.91 1.41
CA GLY A 135 -5.34 11.85 1.65
C GLY A 135 -4.95 12.93 2.66
N VAL A 136 -5.33 14.17 2.38
CA VAL A 136 -5.20 15.33 3.29
C VAL A 136 -6.57 15.91 3.62
N ALA A 137 -6.65 16.69 4.69
CA ALA A 137 -7.92 17.15 5.27
C ALA A 137 -8.68 18.22 4.45
N GLY A 138 -8.14 18.67 3.32
CA GLY A 138 -8.76 19.65 2.43
C GLY A 138 -7.75 20.51 1.70
N THR A 139 -8.24 21.51 0.96
CA THR A 139 -7.43 22.32 0.05
C THR A 139 -6.33 23.11 0.77
N ASP A 140 -6.62 23.69 1.93
CA ASP A 140 -5.63 24.46 2.68
C ASP A 140 -4.50 23.57 3.19
N ALA A 141 -4.83 22.37 3.69
CA ALA A 141 -3.83 21.38 4.12
C ALA A 141 -2.99 20.87 2.93
N GLN A 142 -3.61 20.71 1.76
CA GLN A 142 -2.92 20.32 0.53
C GLN A 142 -1.92 21.39 0.08
N GLU A 143 -2.33 22.65 0.06
CA GLU A 143 -1.44 23.76 -0.33
C GLU A 143 -0.31 23.97 0.69
N ALA A 144 -0.59 23.85 1.98
CA ALA A 144 0.45 23.91 3.01
C ALA A 144 1.47 22.76 2.86
N LEU A 145 1.00 21.56 2.55
CA LEU A 145 1.89 20.42 2.26
C LEU A 145 2.71 20.66 1.00
N ARG A 146 2.10 21.14 -0.08
CA ARG A 146 2.79 21.50 -1.33
C ARG A 146 3.94 22.49 -1.07
N GLN A 147 3.68 23.53 -0.29
CA GLN A 147 4.70 24.53 0.06
C GLN A 147 5.86 23.91 0.86
N ARG A 148 5.57 23.04 1.84
CA ARG A 148 6.60 22.34 2.62
C ARG A 148 7.47 21.45 1.75
N LEU A 149 6.86 20.69 0.83
CA LEU A 149 7.58 19.82 -0.11
C LEU A 149 8.48 20.64 -1.04
N THR A 150 7.95 21.76 -1.59
CA THR A 150 8.72 22.66 -2.46
C THR A 150 9.91 23.28 -1.72
N GLN A 151 9.71 23.74 -0.46
CA GLN A 151 10.77 24.29 0.38
C GLN A 151 11.86 23.25 0.70
N ALA A 152 11.48 21.99 0.80
CA ALA A 152 12.40 20.86 0.96
C ALA A 152 13.10 20.44 -0.35
N GLY A 153 12.86 21.14 -1.46
CA GLY A 153 13.48 20.85 -2.76
C GLY A 153 12.84 19.68 -3.51
N ILE A 154 11.66 19.23 -3.10
CA ILE A 154 10.92 18.15 -3.78
C ILE A 154 10.10 18.78 -4.92
N ALA A 155 10.24 18.20 -6.11
CA ALA A 155 9.45 18.63 -7.27
C ALA A 155 7.98 18.24 -7.07
N VAL A 156 7.10 19.22 -7.04
CA VAL A 156 5.66 19.04 -6.82
C VAL A 156 4.91 19.84 -7.87
N SER A 157 3.87 19.26 -8.45
CA SER A 157 3.00 19.97 -9.38
C SER A 157 2.19 21.09 -8.68
N PRO A 158 1.66 22.07 -9.40
CA PRO A 158 0.58 22.90 -8.88
C PRO A 158 -0.61 22.04 -8.46
N VAL A 159 -1.49 22.62 -7.62
CA VAL A 159 -2.77 21.95 -7.33
C VAL A 159 -3.55 21.79 -8.64
N MET A 160 -3.89 20.55 -8.97
CA MET A 160 -4.58 20.19 -10.20
C MET A 160 -5.96 19.65 -9.87
N ASP A 161 -6.96 20.19 -10.57
CA ASP A 161 -8.32 19.65 -10.54
C ASP A 161 -8.38 18.39 -11.44
N ARG A 162 -8.80 17.26 -10.85
CA ARG A 162 -8.94 15.97 -11.52
C ARG A 162 -10.40 15.55 -11.69
N SER A 163 -11.33 16.46 -11.63
CA SER A 163 -12.80 16.31 -11.69
C SER A 163 -13.41 15.68 -10.44
N TYR A 164 -12.78 14.69 -9.83
CA TYR A 164 -13.29 14.00 -8.62
C TYR A 164 -12.49 14.32 -7.36
N PHE A 165 -11.29 14.84 -7.51
CA PHE A 165 -10.39 15.21 -6.42
C PHE A 165 -9.37 16.24 -6.90
N HIS A 166 -8.70 16.91 -5.96
CA HIS A 166 -7.53 17.72 -6.23
C HIS A 166 -6.26 16.96 -5.88
N SER A 167 -5.19 17.14 -6.66
CA SER A 167 -3.87 16.53 -6.42
C SER A 167 -2.74 17.54 -6.58
N ILE A 168 -1.61 17.27 -5.94
CA ILE A 168 -0.33 17.95 -6.12
C ILE A 168 0.71 16.96 -6.60
#